data_646dce58f9fe7ba513743ae3044322cf
#
_entry.id   646dce58f9fe7ba513743ae3044322cf
#
_cell.length_a   1.000
_cell.length_b   1.000
_cell.length_c   1.000
_cell.angle_alpha   90.00
_cell.angle_beta   90.00
_cell.angle_gamma   90.00
#
_symmetry.space_group_name_H-M   'P 1'
#
loop_
_entity.id
_entity.type
_entity.pdbx_description
1 polymer ?
#
loop_
_entity_poly.entity_id
_entity_poly.type
_entity_poly.pdbx_seq_one_letter_code
_entity_poly.pdbx_strand_id
1 'polypeptide(L)'
;MRRKAMALLLTVAMAAGLTACGGGSSDPASSSDASTGTASSGKAITIKLCHTDPSGCAVTTALQQFAEAVTKDTDGRIVIEEYADGIMGDDDEINEQIYNGAYMMNYSDPALLEPYYPEYSILFSPYFYNSYDEIAKVAQTDFGKRLQAECKEAGLMVLDGMSSYYGSRQIMSKKPINTPDDLKGLNFRMPNNATQL
;
A
#
# COMPACT_ATOMS: atom_id res chain seq x y z
N MET A 1 -33.57 -40.86 -18.21
CA MET A 1 -34.62 -39.89 -18.61
C MET A 1 -35.39 -39.48 -17.37
N ARG A 2 -35.02 -38.43 -16.69
CA ARG A 2 -35.77 -37.75 -15.56
C ARG A 2 -34.83 -36.82 -14.79
N ARG A 3 -34.26 -35.81 -15.47
CA ARG A 3 -33.52 -34.69 -14.84
C ARG A 3 -33.53 -33.42 -15.73
N LYS A 4 -34.69 -33.08 -16.33
CA LYS A 4 -34.86 -31.86 -17.11
C LYS A 4 -36.27 -31.29 -16.93
N ALA A 5 -36.65 -30.97 -15.69
CA ALA A 5 -37.94 -30.27 -15.46
C ALA A 5 -37.96 -29.67 -14.04
N MET A 6 -37.06 -28.76 -13.73
CA MET A 6 -37.16 -27.98 -12.49
C MET A 6 -36.30 -26.70 -12.53
N ALA A 7 -36.40 -25.95 -13.60
CA ALA A 7 -35.74 -24.66 -13.74
C ALA A 7 -36.58 -23.69 -14.57
N LEU A 8 -37.83 -23.45 -14.13
CA LEU A 8 -38.67 -22.45 -14.79
C LEU A 8 -39.85 -22.06 -13.89
N LEU A 9 -39.58 -21.46 -12.74
CA LEU A 9 -40.63 -20.86 -11.89
C LEU A 9 -39.98 -20.02 -10.75
N LEU A 10 -39.24 -18.95 -11.09
CA LEU A 10 -38.89 -17.90 -10.13
C LEU A 10 -38.50 -16.59 -10.84
N THR A 11 -39.32 -16.12 -11.74
CA THR A 11 -39.22 -14.78 -12.29
C THR A 11 -40.66 -14.24 -12.48
N VAL A 12 -41.23 -13.71 -11.44
CA VAL A 12 -42.31 -12.68 -11.44
C VAL A 12 -42.63 -12.35 -9.99
N ALA A 13 -42.09 -11.26 -9.43
CA ALA A 13 -42.68 -10.48 -8.36
C ALA A 13 -41.64 -9.46 -7.82
N MET A 14 -41.51 -8.32 -8.46
CA MET A 14 -41.05 -7.06 -7.83
C MET A 14 -41.22 -5.90 -8.82
N ALA A 15 -42.48 -5.54 -9.00
CA ALA A 15 -42.88 -4.26 -9.61
C ALA A 15 -44.15 -3.80 -8.91
N ALA A 16 -44.01 -2.98 -7.86
CA ALA A 16 -45.05 -2.01 -7.42
C ALA A 16 -44.59 -1.39 -6.08
N GLY A 17 -44.29 -0.10 -6.09
CA GLY A 17 -44.01 0.65 -4.85
C GLY A 17 -43.41 2.03 -5.09
N LEU A 18 -43.95 2.77 -6.07
CA LEU A 18 -43.79 4.22 -6.15
C LEU A 18 -45.14 4.84 -5.89
N THR A 19 -45.23 5.64 -4.84
CA THR A 19 -45.97 6.92 -4.74
C THR A 19 -46.30 7.20 -3.28
N ALA A 20 -45.74 8.26 -2.72
CA ALA A 20 -46.50 9.17 -1.86
C ALA A 20 -45.75 10.51 -1.74
N CYS A 21 -46.35 11.45 -2.34
CA CYS A 21 -46.15 12.90 -2.33
C CYS A 21 -46.79 13.51 -1.07
N GLY A 22 -46.31 14.68 -0.64
CA GLY A 22 -46.95 15.57 0.34
C GLY A 22 -45.90 16.37 1.09
N GLY A 23 -45.62 17.58 0.90
CA GLY A 23 -46.24 18.85 0.80
C GLY A 23 -46.33 19.54 2.16
N GLY A 24 -45.58 20.68 2.37
CA GLY A 24 -45.79 21.54 3.55
C GLY A 24 -44.68 22.62 3.70
N SER A 25 -45.03 23.83 3.24
CA SER A 25 -44.28 25.07 3.28
C SER A 25 -44.08 25.65 4.69
N SER A 26 -42.95 26.34 4.94
CA SER A 26 -42.88 27.76 5.39
C SER A 26 -41.46 28.14 5.79
N ASP A 27 -40.93 29.13 5.08
CA ASP A 27 -39.77 30.01 5.43
C ASP A 27 -40.16 31.00 6.53
N PRO A 28 -39.25 31.88 7.08
CA PRO A 28 -37.95 32.34 6.54
C PRO A 28 -36.80 32.65 7.53
N ALA A 29 -35.60 32.79 6.95
CA ALA A 29 -34.53 33.74 7.25
C ALA A 29 -33.69 33.65 8.53
N SER A 30 -32.38 33.41 8.39
CA SER A 30 -31.36 34.41 8.67
C SER A 30 -30.00 33.99 8.14
N SER A 31 -29.41 34.92 7.45
CA SER A 31 -28.10 35.02 6.88
C SER A 31 -26.95 34.75 7.83
N SER A 32 -25.91 34.06 7.39
CA SER A 32 -24.52 34.55 7.42
C SER A 32 -23.56 33.60 6.75
N ASP A 33 -22.84 34.18 5.81
CA ASP A 33 -21.52 33.89 5.27
C ASP A 33 -21.23 32.50 4.66
N ALA A 34 -21.33 32.54 3.35
CA ALA A 34 -20.76 31.60 2.42
C ALA A 34 -19.24 31.67 2.42
N SER A 35 -18.61 30.63 2.92
CA SER A 35 -17.31 30.22 2.41
C SER A 35 -17.56 29.21 1.31
N THR A 36 -17.57 29.67 0.07
CA THR A 36 -17.67 28.85 -1.14
C THR A 36 -16.38 28.06 -1.35
N GLY A 37 -16.23 26.98 -0.60
CA GLY A 37 -15.37 25.88 -1.01
C GLY A 37 -16.18 25.07 -2.03
N THR A 38 -15.81 25.16 -3.31
CA THR A 38 -16.37 24.33 -4.38
C THR A 38 -16.00 22.87 -4.09
N ALA A 39 -16.84 22.17 -3.35
CA ALA A 39 -16.70 20.73 -3.18
C ALA A 39 -16.89 20.10 -4.57
N SER A 40 -15.81 19.59 -5.14
CA SER A 40 -15.86 18.74 -6.31
C SER A 40 -16.73 17.53 -5.98
N SER A 41 -17.89 17.39 -6.60
CA SER A 41 -18.86 16.32 -6.39
C SER A 41 -18.43 14.98 -7.02
N GLY A 42 -17.13 14.68 -6.97
CA GLY A 42 -16.58 13.39 -7.35
C GLY A 42 -16.64 12.43 -6.16
N LYS A 43 -17.03 11.18 -6.40
CA LYS A 43 -16.93 10.11 -5.40
C LYS A 43 -15.48 10.01 -4.93
N ALA A 44 -15.25 10.00 -3.61
CA ALA A 44 -13.92 9.82 -3.06
C ALA A 44 -13.29 8.51 -3.56
N ILE A 45 -12.00 8.56 -3.86
CA ILE A 45 -11.21 7.39 -4.21
C ILE A 45 -10.65 6.82 -2.91
N THR A 46 -11.03 5.58 -2.59
CA THR A 46 -10.48 4.88 -1.43
C THR A 46 -9.36 3.96 -1.89
N ILE A 47 -8.19 4.07 -1.25
CA ILE A 47 -7.02 3.24 -1.49
C ILE A 47 -6.68 2.50 -0.19
N LYS A 48 -6.48 1.20 -0.26
CA LYS A 48 -6.01 0.40 0.87
C LYS A 48 -4.50 0.49 0.96
N LEU A 49 -3.97 0.88 2.12
CA LEU A 49 -2.54 0.85 2.43
C LEU A 49 -2.26 -0.36 3.32
N CYS A 50 -1.60 -1.35 2.77
CA CYS A 50 -1.35 -2.63 3.42
C CYS A 50 0.11 -2.75 3.83
N HIS A 51 0.39 -3.44 4.92
CA HIS A 51 1.75 -3.79 5.35
C HIS A 51 1.74 -4.86 6.44
N THR A 52 2.89 -5.48 6.64
CA THR A 52 3.09 -6.58 7.60
C THR A 52 3.58 -6.12 8.97
N ASP A 53 3.89 -4.83 9.12
CA ASP A 53 4.35 -4.27 10.39
C ASP A 53 3.26 -4.33 11.47
N PRO A 54 3.65 -4.59 12.75
CA PRO A 54 2.69 -4.66 13.85
C PRO A 54 1.95 -3.35 14.12
N SER A 55 0.67 -3.45 14.42
CA SER A 55 -0.12 -2.32 14.91
C SER A 55 0.55 -1.64 16.09
N GLY A 56 0.57 -0.30 16.08
CA GLY A 56 1.14 0.52 17.16
C GLY A 56 2.66 0.66 17.14
N CYS A 57 3.36 0.10 16.16
CA CYS A 57 4.79 0.40 15.97
C CYS A 57 5.00 1.79 15.34
N ALA A 58 6.24 2.26 15.30
CA ALA A 58 6.56 3.58 14.75
C ALA A 58 6.21 3.71 13.26
N VAL A 59 6.39 2.64 12.49
CA VAL A 59 6.04 2.58 11.06
C VAL A 59 4.55 2.76 10.88
N THR A 60 3.73 1.96 11.57
CA THR A 60 2.26 2.05 11.53
C THR A 60 1.79 3.46 11.87
N THR A 61 2.35 4.06 12.94
CA THR A 61 2.01 5.43 13.33
C THR A 61 2.34 6.44 12.21
N ALA A 62 3.49 6.30 11.55
CA ALA A 62 3.88 7.18 10.45
C ALA A 62 2.96 7.00 9.23
N LEU A 63 2.57 5.77 8.91
CA LEU A 63 1.66 5.48 7.81
C LEU A 63 0.24 6.00 8.07
N GLN A 64 -0.23 5.98 9.31
CA GLN A 64 -1.49 6.60 9.71
C GLN A 64 -1.45 8.12 9.53
N GLN A 65 -0.37 8.78 9.96
CA GLN A 65 -0.18 10.21 9.75
C GLN A 65 -0.12 10.56 8.26
N PHE A 66 0.52 9.74 7.44
CA PHE A 66 0.52 9.89 5.98
C PHE A 66 -0.90 9.79 5.42
N ALA A 67 -1.67 8.78 5.82
CA ALA A 67 -3.06 8.59 5.36
C ALA A 67 -3.95 9.79 5.72
N GLU A 68 -3.82 10.30 6.95
CA GLU A 68 -4.54 11.50 7.41
C GLU A 68 -4.13 12.75 6.60
N ALA A 69 -2.82 12.93 6.35
CA ALA A 69 -2.31 14.06 5.58
C ALA A 69 -2.85 14.04 4.14
N VAL A 70 -2.80 12.89 3.47
CA VAL A 70 -3.34 12.76 2.10
C VAL A 70 -4.84 13.07 2.06
N THR A 71 -5.60 12.56 3.01
CA THR A 71 -7.04 12.82 3.08
C THR A 71 -7.32 14.32 3.26
N LYS A 72 -6.58 14.97 4.14
CA LYS A 72 -6.69 16.40 4.40
C LYS A 72 -6.26 17.23 3.18
N ASP A 73 -5.10 16.95 2.59
CA ASP A 73 -4.52 17.74 1.50
C ASP A 73 -5.29 17.58 0.18
N THR A 74 -6.11 16.53 0.09
CA THR A 74 -6.98 16.30 -1.06
C THR A 74 -8.44 16.70 -0.79
N ASP A 75 -8.74 17.37 0.32
CA ASP A 75 -10.12 17.70 0.72
C ASP A 75 -11.07 16.49 0.68
N GLY A 76 -10.56 15.33 1.14
CA GLY A 76 -11.30 14.07 1.16
C GLY A 76 -11.52 13.41 -0.21
N ARG A 77 -10.90 13.90 -1.28
CA ARG A 77 -11.00 13.26 -2.60
C ARG A 77 -10.25 11.93 -2.66
N ILE A 78 -9.18 11.77 -1.86
CA ILE A 78 -8.47 10.53 -1.67
C ILE A 78 -8.55 10.16 -0.19
N VAL A 79 -9.00 8.97 0.09
CA VAL A 79 -9.04 8.38 1.43
C VAL A 79 -8.15 7.15 1.44
N ILE A 80 -7.20 7.11 2.37
CA ILE A 80 -6.34 5.95 2.56
C ILE A 80 -6.80 5.20 3.80
N GLU A 81 -7.11 3.92 3.64
CA GLU A 81 -7.46 2.99 4.71
C GLU A 81 -6.25 2.10 5.00
N GLU A 82 -5.69 2.21 6.20
CA GLU A 82 -4.51 1.43 6.59
C GLU A 82 -4.90 0.07 7.16
N TYR A 83 -4.15 -0.96 6.75
CA TYR A 83 -4.31 -2.37 7.12
C TYR A 83 -2.95 -2.95 7.55
N ALA A 84 -2.69 -2.93 8.86
CA ALA A 84 -1.48 -3.44 9.50
C ALA A 84 -1.52 -4.96 9.73
N ASP A 85 -0.48 -5.49 10.39
CA ASP A 85 -0.39 -6.88 10.89
C ASP A 85 -0.49 -7.97 9.80
N GLY A 86 -0.34 -7.63 8.53
CA GLY A 86 -0.46 -8.59 7.43
C GLY A 86 -1.88 -9.15 7.23
N ILE A 87 -2.92 -8.44 7.69
CA ILE A 87 -4.31 -8.92 7.58
C ILE A 87 -4.83 -9.01 6.15
N MET A 88 -4.15 -8.35 5.21
CA MET A 88 -4.47 -8.39 3.77
C MET A 88 -3.57 -9.33 2.97
N GLY A 89 -2.72 -10.08 3.63
CA GLY A 89 -1.72 -10.96 3.06
C GLY A 89 -0.29 -10.57 3.45
N ASP A 90 0.68 -11.36 3.02
CA ASP A 90 2.08 -10.96 3.13
C ASP A 90 2.48 -9.98 2.01
N ASP A 91 3.71 -9.45 2.09
CA ASP A 91 4.16 -8.43 1.13
C ASP A 91 4.18 -8.92 -0.32
N ASP A 92 4.52 -10.19 -0.56
CA ASP A 92 4.54 -10.77 -1.91
C ASP A 92 3.12 -10.89 -2.46
N GLU A 93 2.17 -11.37 -1.65
CA GLU A 93 0.76 -11.48 -2.02
C GLU A 93 0.13 -10.10 -2.31
N ILE A 94 0.47 -9.08 -1.51
CA ILE A 94 -0.03 -7.72 -1.71
C ILE A 94 0.57 -7.13 -2.99
N ASN A 95 1.89 -7.28 -3.21
CA ASN A 95 2.56 -6.79 -4.42
C ASN A 95 1.99 -7.45 -5.69
N GLU A 96 1.69 -8.74 -5.64
CA GLU A 96 1.04 -9.46 -6.75
C GLU A 96 -0.36 -8.88 -7.04
N GLN A 97 -1.15 -8.59 -6.02
CA GLN A 97 -2.46 -7.97 -6.20
C GLN A 97 -2.36 -6.59 -6.84
N ILE A 98 -1.40 -5.75 -6.41
CA ILE A 98 -1.15 -4.43 -6.98
C ILE A 98 -0.72 -4.56 -8.44
N TYR A 99 0.21 -5.46 -8.73
CA TYR A 99 0.67 -5.73 -10.09
C TYR A 99 -0.46 -6.16 -11.02
N ASN A 100 -1.43 -6.91 -10.50
CA ASN A 100 -2.63 -7.33 -11.21
C ASN A 100 -3.74 -6.25 -11.25
N GLY A 101 -3.46 -5.03 -10.80
CA GLY A 101 -4.34 -3.87 -10.93
C GLY A 101 -5.29 -3.63 -9.77
N ALA A 102 -5.05 -4.21 -8.59
CA ALA A 102 -5.80 -3.87 -7.40
C ALA A 102 -5.54 -2.42 -6.95
N TYR A 103 -6.58 -1.73 -6.51
CA TYR A 103 -6.47 -0.39 -5.92
C TYR A 103 -5.93 -0.47 -4.50
N MET A 104 -4.64 -0.73 -4.40
CA MET A 104 -3.93 -0.94 -3.14
C MET A 104 -2.57 -0.25 -3.17
N MET A 105 -2.02 -0.01 -2.00
CA MET A 105 -0.63 0.38 -1.76
C MET A 105 -0.01 -0.63 -0.80
N ASN A 106 1.25 -0.92 -0.97
CA ASN A 106 2.04 -1.69 -0.02
C ASN A 106 3.17 -0.81 0.54
N TYR A 107 3.37 -0.84 1.84
CA TYR A 107 4.60 -0.38 2.45
C TYR A 107 5.47 -1.60 2.72
N SER A 108 6.44 -1.82 1.88
CA SER A 108 7.30 -2.99 1.95
C SER A 108 8.72 -2.67 1.51
N ASP A 109 9.58 -3.66 1.64
CA ASP A 109 10.96 -3.62 1.22
C ASP A 109 11.07 -3.59 -0.33
N PRO A 110 11.75 -2.61 -0.96
CA PRO A 110 11.93 -2.60 -2.40
C PRO A 110 12.56 -3.87 -3.00
N ALA A 111 13.29 -4.68 -2.20
CA ALA A 111 13.78 -5.98 -2.66
C ALA A 111 12.66 -6.91 -3.11
N LEU A 112 11.46 -6.76 -2.55
CA LEU A 112 10.29 -7.54 -2.93
C LEU A 112 9.70 -7.16 -4.28
N LEU A 113 10.27 -6.14 -4.95
CA LEU A 113 9.98 -5.82 -6.34
C LEU A 113 10.86 -6.62 -7.31
N GLU A 114 11.85 -7.38 -6.83
CA GLU A 114 12.74 -8.19 -7.67
C GLU A 114 11.99 -9.15 -8.63
N PRO A 115 10.91 -9.83 -8.24
CA PRO A 115 10.17 -10.70 -9.16
C PRO A 115 9.58 -9.98 -10.37
N TYR A 116 9.25 -8.70 -10.22
CA TYR A 116 8.67 -7.86 -11.27
C TYR A 116 9.73 -7.04 -11.98
N TYR A 117 10.76 -6.66 -11.25
CA TYR A 117 11.83 -5.81 -11.71
C TYR A 117 13.18 -6.19 -11.08
N PRO A 118 13.95 -7.13 -11.66
CA PRO A 118 15.14 -7.71 -11.04
C PRO A 118 16.24 -6.72 -10.65
N GLU A 119 16.34 -5.58 -11.35
CA GLU A 119 17.38 -4.58 -11.04
C GLU A 119 17.18 -3.91 -9.67
N TYR A 120 15.96 -3.97 -9.09
CA TYR A 120 15.70 -3.45 -7.75
C TYR A 120 16.47 -4.19 -6.67
N SER A 121 16.85 -5.44 -6.90
CA SER A 121 17.61 -6.25 -5.96
C SER A 121 18.95 -5.61 -5.56
N ILE A 122 19.56 -4.81 -6.43
CA ILE A 122 20.82 -4.12 -6.15
C ILE A 122 20.71 -3.14 -4.98
N LEU A 123 19.53 -2.53 -4.77
CA LEU A 123 19.29 -1.58 -3.69
C LEU A 123 19.37 -2.23 -2.29
N PHE A 124 19.34 -3.55 -2.25
CA PHE A 124 19.41 -4.37 -1.04
C PHE A 124 20.73 -5.12 -0.88
N SER A 125 21.67 -4.88 -1.78
CA SER A 125 22.99 -5.50 -1.67
C SER A 125 23.65 -5.10 -0.35
N PRO A 126 24.24 -6.06 0.39
CA PRO A 126 24.96 -5.76 1.61
C PRO A 126 26.04 -4.70 1.38
N TYR A 127 26.11 -3.74 2.29
CA TYR A 127 27.10 -2.63 2.24
C TYR A 127 26.98 -1.71 1.02
N PHE A 128 25.85 -1.73 0.30
CA PHE A 128 25.62 -0.83 -0.83
C PHE A 128 25.51 0.64 -0.40
N TYR A 129 24.93 0.87 0.79
CA TYR A 129 24.83 2.19 1.42
C TYR A 129 25.62 2.23 2.73
N ASN A 130 26.23 3.38 3.02
CA ASN A 130 26.90 3.63 4.30
C ASN A 130 26.04 4.52 5.22
N SER A 131 25.03 5.19 4.69
CA SER A 131 24.16 6.09 5.45
C SER A 131 22.78 6.26 4.79
N TYR A 132 21.84 6.75 5.57
CA TYR A 132 20.52 7.16 5.07
C TYR A 132 20.62 8.20 3.94
N ASP A 133 21.50 9.18 4.09
CA ASP A 133 21.66 10.24 3.08
C ASP A 133 22.10 9.70 1.71
N GLU A 134 22.79 8.58 1.66
CA GLU A 134 23.18 7.94 0.41
C GLU A 134 21.98 7.31 -0.29
N ILE A 135 21.05 6.70 0.45
CA ILE A 135 19.81 6.14 -0.10
C ILE A 135 19.01 7.24 -0.80
N ALA A 136 18.77 8.35 -0.10
CA ALA A 136 18.05 9.48 -0.67
C ALA A 136 18.73 10.06 -1.92
N LYS A 137 20.07 10.08 -1.95
CA LYS A 137 20.82 10.53 -3.12
C LYS A 137 20.70 9.58 -4.30
N VAL A 138 20.73 8.27 -4.08
CA VAL A 138 20.60 7.27 -5.16
C VAL A 138 19.27 7.45 -5.89
N ALA A 139 18.18 7.68 -5.17
CA ALA A 139 16.87 7.94 -5.75
C ALA A 139 16.86 9.14 -6.72
N GLN A 140 17.72 10.13 -6.50
CA GLN A 140 17.83 11.34 -7.34
C GLN A 140 18.81 11.22 -8.51
N THR A 141 19.61 10.14 -8.56
CA THR A 141 20.52 9.89 -9.68
C THR A 141 19.76 9.48 -10.95
N ASP A 142 20.42 9.54 -12.10
CA ASP A 142 19.84 9.04 -13.36
C ASP A 142 19.52 7.55 -13.27
N PHE A 143 20.32 6.78 -12.53
CA PHE A 143 20.06 5.38 -12.25
C PHE A 143 18.76 5.19 -11.47
N GLY A 144 18.60 5.89 -10.33
CA GLY A 144 17.40 5.78 -9.51
C GLY A 144 16.13 6.25 -10.26
N LYS A 145 16.22 7.33 -11.03
CA LYS A 145 15.11 7.82 -11.86
C LYS A 145 14.74 6.83 -12.95
N ARG A 146 15.73 6.18 -13.59
CA ARG A 146 15.51 5.13 -14.57
C ARG A 146 14.78 3.95 -13.95
N LEU A 147 15.26 3.46 -12.81
CA LEU A 147 14.59 2.35 -12.08
C LEU A 147 13.13 2.66 -11.79
N GLN A 148 12.83 3.86 -11.28
CA GLN A 148 11.46 4.29 -10.99
C GLN A 148 10.59 4.33 -12.26
N ALA A 149 11.13 4.84 -13.37
CA ALA A 149 10.41 4.92 -14.64
C ALA A 149 10.08 3.53 -15.18
N GLU A 150 11.05 2.63 -15.19
CA GLU A 150 10.90 1.27 -15.70
C GLU A 150 9.96 0.44 -14.79
N CYS A 151 10.02 0.62 -13.47
CA CYS A 151 9.07 0.02 -12.54
C CYS A 151 7.63 0.47 -12.82
N LYS A 152 7.45 1.77 -13.10
CA LYS A 152 6.15 2.31 -13.49
C LYS A 152 5.64 1.74 -14.82
N GLU A 153 6.52 1.55 -15.80
CA GLU A 153 6.18 0.91 -17.07
C GLU A 153 5.79 -0.56 -16.88
N ALA A 154 6.40 -1.24 -15.91
CA ALA A 154 6.03 -2.59 -15.49
C ALA A 154 4.72 -2.67 -14.70
N GLY A 155 4.08 -1.54 -14.38
CA GLY A 155 2.77 -1.49 -13.69
C GLY A 155 2.83 -1.20 -12.20
N LEU A 156 4.01 -1.00 -11.62
CA LEU A 156 4.20 -0.67 -10.20
C LEU A 156 4.77 0.73 -10.04
N MET A 157 4.13 1.58 -9.26
CA MET A 157 4.61 2.93 -8.98
C MET A 157 5.19 3.03 -7.57
N VAL A 158 6.47 3.39 -7.48
CA VAL A 158 7.13 3.73 -6.22
C VAL A 158 6.89 5.21 -5.93
N LEU A 159 6.23 5.53 -4.82
CA LEU A 159 5.75 6.89 -4.53
C LEU A 159 6.80 7.78 -3.86
N ASP A 160 7.65 7.20 -3.02
CA ASP A 160 8.63 7.93 -2.20
C ASP A 160 9.98 8.16 -2.90
N GLY A 161 10.06 7.80 -4.19
CA GLY A 161 11.32 7.85 -4.93
C GLY A 161 12.38 6.89 -4.39
N MET A 162 11.99 5.80 -3.71
CA MET A 162 12.88 4.81 -3.07
C MET A 162 13.71 5.40 -1.92
N SER A 163 13.23 6.44 -1.26
CA SER A 163 13.96 7.13 -0.19
C SER A 163 13.56 6.69 1.23
N SER A 164 12.62 5.77 1.36
CA SER A 164 12.24 5.19 2.66
C SER A 164 13.39 4.43 3.30
N TYR A 165 13.57 4.63 4.60
CA TYR A 165 14.62 3.99 5.38
C TYR A 165 14.04 3.17 6.53
N TYR A 166 14.27 1.87 6.49
CA TYR A 166 13.77 0.92 7.48
C TYR A 166 14.79 0.65 8.62
N GLY A 167 15.95 1.24 8.57
CA GLY A 167 17.02 1.02 9.56
C GLY A 167 18.10 0.05 9.08
N SER A 168 19.18 -0.05 9.88
CA SER A 168 20.27 -0.95 9.60
C SER A 168 19.92 -2.38 9.98
N ARG A 169 20.34 -3.34 9.16
CA ARG A 169 20.18 -4.77 9.48
C ARG A 169 21.18 -5.17 10.58
N GLN A 170 20.72 -5.96 11.52
CA GLN A 170 21.50 -6.46 12.64
C GLN A 170 21.37 -7.98 12.75
N ILE A 171 22.49 -8.61 13.17
CA ILE A 171 22.47 -10.04 13.51
C ILE A 171 22.02 -10.18 14.96
N MET A 172 20.94 -10.92 15.19
CA MET A 172 20.50 -11.31 16.52
C MET A 172 20.84 -12.78 16.77
N SER A 173 21.54 -13.05 17.86
CA SER A 173 21.97 -14.41 18.22
C SER A 173 21.90 -14.64 19.72
N LYS A 174 21.72 -15.91 20.11
CA LYS A 174 21.80 -16.36 21.51
C LYS A 174 23.24 -16.46 22.01
N LYS A 175 24.23 -16.42 21.13
CA LYS A 175 25.65 -16.49 21.43
C LYS A 175 26.35 -15.29 20.80
N PRO A 176 27.48 -14.82 21.38
CA PRO A 176 28.29 -13.80 20.72
C PRO A 176 28.77 -14.29 19.36
N ILE A 177 28.71 -13.41 18.37
CA ILE A 177 29.24 -13.59 17.01
C ILE A 177 30.25 -12.47 16.80
N ASN A 178 31.54 -12.79 16.78
CA ASN A 178 32.61 -11.81 16.65
C ASN A 178 33.32 -11.93 15.30
N THR A 179 33.24 -13.09 14.68
CA THR A 179 33.89 -13.40 13.39
C THR A 179 32.92 -14.16 12.48
N PRO A 180 33.12 -14.16 11.17
CA PRO A 180 32.34 -14.97 10.25
C PRO A 180 32.34 -16.47 10.57
N ASP A 181 33.44 -16.97 11.17
CA ASP A 181 33.56 -18.38 11.54
C ASP A 181 32.55 -18.79 12.64
N ASP A 182 32.14 -17.85 13.48
CA ASP A 182 31.14 -18.09 14.53
C ASP A 182 29.74 -18.39 13.96
N LEU A 183 29.51 -18.12 12.68
CA LEU A 183 28.26 -18.42 11.97
C LEU A 183 28.20 -19.88 11.50
N LYS A 184 29.32 -20.58 11.43
CA LYS A 184 29.35 -21.96 10.93
C LYS A 184 28.49 -22.88 11.76
N GLY A 185 27.61 -23.63 11.08
CA GLY A 185 26.71 -24.60 11.73
C GLY A 185 25.53 -24.00 12.48
N LEU A 186 25.29 -22.69 12.38
CA LEU A 186 24.09 -22.06 12.91
C LEU A 186 22.93 -22.16 11.91
N ASN A 187 21.72 -22.39 12.42
CA ASN A 187 20.52 -22.19 11.65
C ASN A 187 20.19 -20.69 11.61
N PHE A 188 20.26 -20.09 10.43
CA PHE A 188 20.08 -18.68 10.21
C PHE A 188 18.75 -18.40 9.53
N ARG A 189 17.96 -17.45 10.04
CA ARG A 189 16.80 -16.92 9.33
C ARG A 189 17.26 -15.71 8.53
N MET A 190 17.10 -15.76 7.22
CA MET A 190 17.38 -14.66 6.29
C MET A 190 16.08 -14.24 5.58
N PRO A 191 15.98 -12.99 5.10
CA PRO A 191 14.98 -12.63 4.12
C PRO A 191 15.14 -13.48 2.85
N ASN A 192 14.03 -13.80 2.18
CA ASN A 192 14.05 -14.59 0.96
C ASN A 192 14.22 -13.69 -0.26
N ASN A 193 15.44 -13.20 -0.49
CA ASN A 193 15.77 -12.49 -1.73
C ASN A 193 17.16 -12.89 -2.23
N ALA A 194 17.38 -12.79 -3.55
CA ALA A 194 18.57 -13.30 -4.21
C ALA A 194 19.86 -12.58 -3.81
N THR A 195 19.78 -11.33 -3.35
CA THR A 195 20.97 -10.56 -2.96
C THR A 195 21.45 -10.82 -1.53
N GLN A 196 20.65 -11.55 -0.72
CA GLN A 196 20.94 -11.83 0.69
C GLN A 196 21.16 -13.34 0.96
N LEU A 197 20.96 -14.20 -0.03
CA LEU A 197 21.23 -15.64 0.02
C LEU A 197 22.64 -15.96 -0.47
#